data_365bca0e17c959a1105347e74c4a24ad
#
_entry.id   365bca0e17c959a1105347e74c4a24ad
#
_cell.length_a   1.000
_cell.length_b   1.000
_cell.length_c   1.000
_cell.angle_alpha   90.00
_cell.angle_beta   90.00
_cell.angle_gamma   90.00
#
_symmetry.space_group_name_H-M   'P 1'
#
loop_
_entity.id
_entity.type
_entity.pdbx_description
1 polymer ?
#
loop_
_entity_poly.entity_id
_entity_poly.type
_entity_poly.pdbx_seq_one_letter_code
_entity_poly.pdbx_strand_id
1 'polypeptide(L)'
;MFAEFAFPIFEQSIKMYHIIDDVYQPVVNPYEKGTIEYLLFAKNWVDTVQWHYEDIVRDPNIDPVAALDLKRKIDASNQVRTDMVEYIDSYFLDKYKDVQVKPNAKINTESPAWAIDRLSILALKIYHMNEEATRAEATAEHRAKCQEKLNVLLDQKNDMFTSISQLIEDIEAGDKYMKVYKQMKMYNDEELNPVLYQNKK
;
A
#
# COMPACT_ATOMS: atom_id res chain seq x y z
N MET A 1 2.52 -16.33 10.24
CA MET A 1 1.98 -15.04 10.77
C MET A 1 1.33 -14.24 9.64
N PHE A 2 0.45 -13.25 9.90
CA PHE A 2 -0.32 -12.59 8.82
C PHE A 2 0.56 -11.83 7.81
N ALA A 3 1.60 -11.16 8.27
CA ALA A 3 2.54 -10.45 7.39
C ALA A 3 3.28 -11.40 6.42
N GLU A 4 3.68 -12.57 6.90
CA GLU A 4 4.32 -13.61 6.08
C GLU A 4 3.35 -14.24 5.07
N PHE A 5 2.07 -14.29 5.40
CA PHE A 5 1.01 -14.70 4.48
C PHE A 5 0.73 -13.64 3.41
N ALA A 6 0.69 -12.36 3.79
CA ALA A 6 0.36 -11.26 2.88
C ALA A 6 1.49 -10.95 1.88
N PHE A 7 2.74 -11.02 2.30
CA PHE A 7 3.88 -10.57 1.50
C PHE A 7 4.05 -11.33 0.17
N PRO A 8 3.95 -12.68 0.10
CA PRO A 8 3.99 -13.42 -1.16
C PRO A 8 2.86 -13.02 -2.13
N ILE A 9 1.68 -12.63 -1.62
CA ILE A 9 0.56 -12.13 -2.43
C ILE A 9 0.94 -10.81 -3.10
N PHE A 10 1.61 -9.91 -2.37
CA PHE A 10 2.14 -8.66 -2.92
C PHE A 10 3.22 -8.92 -3.97
N GLU A 11 4.17 -9.80 -3.69
CA GLU A 11 5.21 -10.17 -4.68
C GLU A 11 4.59 -10.75 -5.95
N GLN A 12 3.54 -11.57 -5.83
CA GLN A 12 2.82 -12.13 -6.97
C GLN A 12 2.12 -11.03 -7.77
N SER A 13 1.44 -10.09 -7.11
CA SER A 13 0.78 -8.96 -7.75
C SER A 13 1.78 -8.11 -8.55
N ILE A 14 2.91 -7.76 -7.94
CA ILE A 14 3.98 -6.98 -8.58
C ILE A 14 4.53 -7.72 -9.82
N LYS A 15 4.86 -9.00 -9.67
CA LYS A 15 5.38 -9.82 -10.79
C LYS A 15 4.38 -9.93 -11.93
N MET A 16 3.09 -10.13 -11.63
CA MET A 16 2.05 -10.21 -12.65
C MET A 16 1.84 -8.88 -13.36
N TYR A 17 1.91 -7.76 -12.65
CA TYR A 17 1.82 -6.43 -13.25
C TYR A 17 2.94 -6.22 -14.28
N HIS A 18 4.19 -6.51 -13.92
CA HIS A 18 5.36 -6.26 -14.78
C HIS A 18 5.51 -7.23 -15.96
N ILE A 19 4.58 -8.19 -16.14
CA ILE A 19 4.53 -8.99 -17.39
C ILE A 19 4.15 -8.12 -18.58
N ILE A 20 3.21 -7.18 -18.41
CA ILE A 20 2.76 -6.24 -19.45
C ILE A 20 3.34 -4.85 -19.20
N ASP A 21 3.48 -4.46 -17.93
CA ASP A 21 4.07 -3.19 -17.46
C ASP A 21 3.37 -1.95 -18.06
N ASP A 22 2.04 -1.95 -18.03
CA ASP A 22 1.20 -0.85 -18.52
C ASP A 22 0.19 -0.44 -17.45
N VAL A 23 0.15 0.84 -17.13
CA VAL A 23 -0.79 1.42 -16.14
C VAL A 23 -2.27 1.28 -16.53
N TYR A 24 -2.55 0.97 -17.78
CA TYR A 24 -3.91 0.76 -18.31
C TYR A 24 -4.28 -0.72 -18.50
N GLN A 25 -3.37 -1.64 -18.17
CA GLN A 25 -3.66 -3.06 -18.29
C GLN A 25 -4.79 -3.50 -17.35
N PRO A 26 -5.63 -4.47 -17.76
CA PRO A 26 -6.68 -4.99 -16.90
C PRO A 26 -6.09 -5.79 -15.74
N VAL A 27 -6.71 -5.67 -14.56
CA VAL A 27 -6.35 -6.50 -13.40
C VAL A 27 -6.85 -7.92 -13.60
N VAL A 28 -5.95 -8.89 -13.53
CA VAL A 28 -6.28 -10.33 -13.51
C VAL A 28 -5.92 -10.86 -12.13
N ASN A 29 -6.89 -10.85 -11.22
CA ASN A 29 -6.68 -11.32 -9.86
C ASN A 29 -6.88 -12.85 -9.81
N PRO A 30 -5.85 -13.64 -9.39
CA PRO A 30 -5.93 -15.10 -9.37
C PRO A 30 -6.74 -15.65 -8.19
N TYR A 31 -7.10 -14.81 -7.23
CA TYR A 31 -7.79 -15.23 -6.01
C TYR A 31 -9.31 -15.06 -6.14
N GLU A 32 -10.07 -15.82 -5.37
CA GLU A 32 -11.52 -15.77 -5.34
C GLU A 32 -12.00 -14.44 -4.74
N LYS A 33 -12.98 -13.82 -5.42
CA LYS A 33 -13.57 -12.55 -4.95
C LYS A 33 -14.25 -12.74 -3.59
N GLY A 34 -13.96 -11.83 -2.67
CA GLY A 34 -14.49 -11.85 -1.30
C GLY A 34 -13.52 -12.45 -0.28
N THR A 35 -12.40 -13.02 -0.72
CA THR A 35 -11.32 -13.48 0.18
C THR A 35 -10.37 -12.36 0.54
N ILE A 36 -9.64 -12.52 1.62
CA ILE A 36 -8.61 -11.56 2.03
C ILE A 36 -7.44 -11.53 1.04
N GLU A 37 -7.11 -12.67 0.43
CA GLU A 37 -6.10 -12.81 -0.61
C GLU A 37 -6.46 -11.95 -1.83
N TYR A 38 -7.72 -12.00 -2.26
CA TYR A 38 -8.21 -11.16 -3.36
C TYR A 38 -8.03 -9.68 -3.05
N LEU A 39 -8.37 -9.26 -1.83
CA LEU A 39 -8.26 -7.87 -1.40
C LEU A 39 -6.81 -7.41 -1.32
N LEU A 40 -5.91 -8.22 -0.75
CA LEU A 40 -4.49 -7.93 -0.64
C LEU A 40 -3.83 -7.81 -2.03
N PHE A 41 -4.14 -8.74 -2.94
CA PHE A 41 -3.65 -8.69 -4.32
C PHE A 41 -4.13 -7.42 -5.03
N ALA A 42 -5.44 -7.14 -4.99
CA ALA A 42 -6.02 -5.95 -5.63
C ALA A 42 -5.44 -4.65 -5.06
N LYS A 43 -5.24 -4.59 -3.73
CA LYS A 43 -4.64 -3.44 -3.06
C LYS A 43 -3.20 -3.19 -3.54
N ASN A 44 -2.37 -4.23 -3.60
CA ASN A 44 -1.00 -4.08 -4.08
C ASN A 44 -0.95 -3.75 -5.59
N TRP A 45 -1.88 -4.27 -6.39
CA TRP A 45 -2.01 -3.88 -7.80
C TRP A 45 -2.24 -2.38 -7.96
N VAL A 46 -3.17 -1.81 -7.19
CA VAL A 46 -3.43 -0.36 -7.20
C VAL A 46 -2.21 0.43 -6.74
N ASP A 47 -1.47 -0.06 -5.74
CA ASP A 47 -0.21 0.56 -5.31
C ASP A 47 0.83 0.56 -6.44
N THR A 48 0.94 -0.55 -7.19
CA THR A 48 1.86 -0.69 -8.30
C THR A 48 1.51 0.26 -9.44
N VAL A 49 0.24 0.32 -9.84
CA VAL A 49 -0.24 1.27 -10.86
C VAL A 49 0.05 2.71 -10.44
N GLN A 50 -0.21 3.05 -9.17
CA GLN A 50 0.06 4.39 -8.67
C GLN A 50 1.55 4.71 -8.62
N TRP A 51 2.41 3.76 -8.29
CA TRP A 51 3.86 3.91 -8.36
C TRP A 51 4.29 4.38 -9.75
N HIS A 52 3.82 3.70 -10.80
CA HIS A 52 4.14 4.07 -12.18
C HIS A 52 3.48 5.37 -12.64
N TYR A 53 2.26 5.72 -12.17
CA TYR A 53 1.71 7.06 -12.39
C TYR A 53 2.61 8.14 -11.81
N GLU A 54 3.16 7.92 -10.61
CA GLU A 54 4.09 8.82 -9.97
C GLU A 54 5.43 8.93 -10.71
N ASP A 55 5.88 7.87 -11.39
CA ASP A 55 7.07 7.92 -12.24
C ASP A 55 6.80 8.73 -13.51
N ILE A 56 5.69 8.46 -14.20
CA ILE A 56 5.32 9.13 -15.46
C ILE A 56 5.13 10.64 -15.24
N VAL A 57 4.49 11.07 -14.14
CA VAL A 57 4.26 12.50 -13.88
C VAL A 57 5.55 13.29 -13.61
N ARG A 58 6.65 12.59 -13.29
CA ARG A 58 7.97 13.17 -13.04
C ARG A 58 8.82 13.35 -14.30
N ASP A 59 8.34 12.90 -15.47
CA ASP A 59 9.02 13.18 -16.73
C ASP A 59 9.10 14.70 -16.94
N PRO A 60 10.30 15.30 -17.02
CA PRO A 60 10.44 16.74 -17.20
C PRO A 60 9.91 17.25 -18.55
N ASN A 61 9.66 16.35 -19.49
CA ASN A 61 9.15 16.68 -20.83
C ASN A 61 7.66 16.34 -20.99
N ILE A 62 6.97 15.91 -19.92
CA ILE A 62 5.55 15.59 -20.00
C ILE A 62 4.71 16.81 -20.43
N ASP A 63 3.74 16.60 -21.31
CA ASP A 63 2.78 17.63 -21.68
C ASP A 63 1.98 18.10 -20.44
N PRO A 64 1.84 19.43 -20.21
CA PRO A 64 1.17 19.94 -19.02
C PRO A 64 -0.29 19.48 -18.87
N VAL A 65 -1.04 19.26 -19.95
CA VAL A 65 -2.43 18.77 -19.91
C VAL A 65 -2.43 17.31 -19.51
N ALA A 66 -1.54 16.50 -20.09
CA ALA A 66 -1.36 15.11 -19.73
C ALA A 66 -0.92 14.96 -18.26
N ALA A 67 -0.02 15.81 -17.77
CA ALA A 67 0.42 15.83 -16.37
C ALA A 67 -0.75 16.12 -15.41
N LEU A 68 -1.61 17.07 -15.74
CA LEU A 68 -2.81 17.39 -14.94
C LEU A 68 -3.80 16.23 -14.92
N ASP A 69 -4.02 15.59 -16.05
CA ASP A 69 -4.92 14.42 -16.13
C ASP A 69 -4.36 13.24 -15.34
N LEU A 70 -3.05 13.05 -15.40
CA LEU A 70 -2.36 12.02 -14.62
C LEU A 70 -2.43 12.31 -13.11
N LYS A 71 -2.28 13.59 -12.70
CA LYS A 71 -2.47 14.00 -11.31
C LYS A 71 -3.87 13.68 -10.79
N ARG A 72 -4.90 13.87 -11.62
CA ARG A 72 -6.29 13.50 -11.25
C ARG A 72 -6.45 11.97 -11.09
N LYS A 73 -5.79 11.17 -11.93
CA LYS A 73 -5.75 9.71 -11.79
C LYS A 73 -5.05 9.28 -10.50
N ILE A 74 -3.93 9.93 -10.14
CA ILE A 74 -3.23 9.70 -8.87
C ILE A 74 -4.16 10.02 -7.68
N ASP A 75 -4.89 11.13 -7.72
CA ASP A 75 -5.82 11.50 -6.64
C ASP A 75 -6.97 10.49 -6.51
N ALA A 76 -7.53 10.04 -7.63
CA ALA A 76 -8.54 8.98 -7.65
C ALA A 76 -7.99 7.65 -7.12
N SER A 77 -6.79 7.26 -7.54
CA SER A 77 -6.10 6.05 -7.06
C SER A 77 -5.83 6.11 -5.55
N ASN A 78 -5.43 7.27 -5.03
CA ASN A 78 -5.26 7.46 -3.59
C ASN A 78 -6.57 7.27 -2.80
N GLN A 79 -7.73 7.61 -3.39
CA GLN A 79 -9.02 7.32 -2.76
C GLN A 79 -9.26 5.81 -2.72
N VAL A 80 -9.10 5.12 -3.85
CA VAL A 80 -9.25 3.66 -3.93
C VAL A 80 -8.32 2.94 -2.95
N ARG A 81 -7.06 3.36 -2.84
CA ARG A 81 -6.12 2.82 -1.85
C ARG A 81 -6.63 2.95 -0.42
N THR A 82 -7.17 4.11 -0.08
CA THR A 82 -7.74 4.36 1.26
C THR A 82 -8.93 3.46 1.53
N ASP A 83 -9.85 3.35 0.55
CA ASP A 83 -11.02 2.49 0.66
C ASP A 83 -10.62 1.01 0.88
N MET A 84 -9.56 0.56 0.19
CA MET A 84 -9.03 -0.80 0.37
C MET A 84 -8.41 -1.03 1.76
N VAL A 85 -7.74 -0.03 2.34
CA VAL A 85 -7.26 -0.10 3.73
C VAL A 85 -8.46 -0.21 4.69
N GLU A 86 -9.54 0.55 4.47
CA GLU A 86 -10.77 0.45 5.27
C GLU A 86 -11.44 -0.94 5.14
N TYR A 87 -11.37 -1.60 3.98
CA TYR A 87 -11.85 -2.98 3.81
C TYR A 87 -10.98 -3.99 4.57
N ILE A 88 -9.67 -3.81 4.58
CA ILE A 88 -8.76 -4.65 5.37
C ILE A 88 -9.00 -4.42 6.87
N ASP A 89 -9.26 -3.19 7.30
CA ASP A 89 -9.68 -2.90 8.68
C ASP A 89 -10.98 -3.62 9.04
N SER A 90 -11.96 -3.63 8.14
CA SER A 90 -13.22 -4.34 8.33
C SER A 90 -13.01 -5.85 8.50
N TYR A 91 -12.07 -6.44 7.75
CA TYR A 91 -11.68 -7.84 7.92
C TYR A 91 -11.13 -8.11 9.32
N PHE A 92 -10.22 -7.28 9.83
CA PHE A 92 -9.66 -7.46 11.17
C PHE A 92 -10.68 -7.20 12.27
N LEU A 93 -11.56 -6.20 12.10
CA LEU A 93 -12.65 -5.92 13.04
C LEU A 93 -13.60 -7.12 13.15
N ASP A 94 -13.99 -7.73 12.03
CA ASP A 94 -14.85 -8.92 12.04
C ASP A 94 -14.14 -10.13 12.65
N LYS A 95 -12.87 -10.33 12.29
CA LYS A 95 -12.06 -11.44 12.79
C LYS A 95 -11.89 -11.43 14.31
N TYR A 96 -11.75 -10.25 14.90
CA TYR A 96 -11.48 -10.08 16.35
C TYR A 96 -12.65 -9.49 17.12
N LYS A 97 -13.87 -9.46 16.56
CA LYS A 97 -15.07 -8.88 17.20
C LYS A 97 -15.43 -9.48 18.55
N ASP A 98 -15.11 -10.76 18.76
CA ASP A 98 -15.47 -11.50 20.00
C ASP A 98 -14.33 -11.48 21.03
N VAL A 99 -13.20 -10.82 20.73
CA VAL A 99 -12.09 -10.73 21.68
C VAL A 99 -12.48 -9.86 22.88
N GLN A 100 -12.30 -10.41 24.08
CA GLN A 100 -12.52 -9.68 25.31
C GLN A 100 -11.34 -8.75 25.60
N VAL A 101 -11.54 -7.45 25.38
CA VAL A 101 -10.52 -6.43 25.64
C VAL A 101 -10.26 -6.31 27.13
N LYS A 102 -8.99 -6.40 27.54
CA LYS A 102 -8.58 -6.30 28.95
C LYS A 102 -8.76 -4.86 29.48
N PRO A 103 -9.02 -4.66 30.79
CA PRO A 103 -9.25 -3.32 31.36
C PRO A 103 -8.09 -2.33 31.16
N ASN A 104 -6.86 -2.85 31.03
CA ASN A 104 -5.64 -2.07 30.84
C ASN A 104 -5.11 -2.17 29.40
N ALA A 105 -5.92 -2.62 28.46
CA ALA A 105 -5.53 -2.73 27.06
C ALA A 105 -5.09 -1.38 26.50
N LYS A 106 -4.06 -1.42 25.66
CA LYS A 106 -3.49 -0.22 25.03
C LYS A 106 -4.09 0.00 23.65
N ILE A 107 -4.23 1.27 23.29
CA ILE A 107 -4.52 1.67 21.91
C ILE A 107 -3.21 1.77 21.12
N ASN A 108 -3.25 1.43 19.84
CA ASN A 108 -2.14 1.63 18.93
C ASN A 108 -2.41 2.82 18.00
N THR A 109 -1.36 3.46 17.50
CA THR A 109 -1.46 4.60 16.59
C THR A 109 -2.04 4.20 15.23
N GLU A 110 -1.70 3.00 14.76
CA GLU A 110 -2.13 2.45 13.49
C GLU A 110 -2.91 1.16 13.71
N SER A 111 -3.88 0.91 12.83
CA SER A 111 -4.53 -0.39 12.74
C SER A 111 -3.61 -1.41 12.03
N PRO A 112 -3.89 -2.72 12.15
CA PRO A 112 -3.20 -3.73 11.34
C PRO A 112 -3.27 -3.44 9.82
N ALA A 113 -4.38 -2.89 9.33
CA ALA A 113 -4.55 -2.57 7.91
C ALA A 113 -3.57 -1.50 7.43
N TRP A 114 -3.33 -0.44 8.22
CA TRP A 114 -2.31 0.57 7.89
C TRP A 114 -0.89 0.01 7.93
N ALA A 115 -0.59 -0.91 8.84
CA ALA A 115 0.68 -1.61 8.85
C ALA A 115 0.86 -2.50 7.61
N ILE A 116 -0.21 -3.16 7.15
CA ILE A 116 -0.25 -3.96 5.91
C ILE A 116 -0.12 -3.05 4.66
N ASP A 117 -0.72 -1.86 4.65
CA ASP A 117 -0.52 -0.86 3.59
C ASP A 117 0.96 -0.50 3.44
N ARG A 118 1.64 -0.24 4.54
CA ARG A 118 3.10 0.02 4.54
C ARG A 118 3.90 -1.17 4.03
N LEU A 119 3.51 -2.39 4.40
CA LEU A 119 4.17 -3.62 3.94
C LEU A 119 4.00 -3.81 2.42
N SER A 120 2.84 -3.48 1.86
CA SER A 120 2.59 -3.52 0.42
C SER A 120 3.52 -2.56 -0.34
N ILE A 121 3.66 -1.33 0.14
CA ILE A 121 4.59 -0.35 -0.45
C ILE A 121 6.07 -0.79 -0.27
N LEU A 122 6.40 -1.43 0.84
CA LEU A 122 7.75 -1.97 1.04
C LEU A 122 8.08 -3.08 0.04
N ALA A 123 7.10 -3.94 -0.31
CA ALA A 123 7.28 -4.96 -1.33
C ALA A 123 7.65 -4.35 -2.70
N LEU A 124 6.98 -3.26 -3.11
CA LEU A 124 7.31 -2.49 -4.32
C LEU A 124 8.73 -1.91 -4.25
N LYS A 125 9.09 -1.28 -3.13
CA LYS A 125 10.44 -0.73 -2.95
C LYS A 125 11.52 -1.80 -3.06
N ILE A 126 11.28 -2.98 -2.49
CA ILE A 126 12.23 -4.12 -2.59
C ILE A 126 12.35 -4.58 -4.04
N TYR A 127 11.22 -4.71 -4.75
CA TYR A 127 11.20 -5.14 -6.14
C TYR A 127 12.04 -4.18 -7.01
N HIS A 128 11.71 -2.89 -7.05
CA HIS A 128 12.42 -1.91 -7.89
C HIS A 128 13.86 -1.66 -7.45
N MET A 129 14.16 -1.72 -6.14
CA MET A 129 15.54 -1.62 -5.68
C MET A 129 16.38 -2.83 -6.10
N ASN A 130 15.77 -4.02 -6.15
CA ASN A 130 16.45 -5.21 -6.65
C ASN A 130 16.70 -5.12 -8.15
N GLU A 131 15.77 -4.58 -8.94
CA GLU A 131 15.99 -4.29 -10.37
C GLU A 131 17.19 -3.38 -10.54
N GLU A 132 17.30 -2.27 -9.82
CA GLU A 132 18.43 -1.35 -9.90
C GLU A 132 19.76 -1.97 -9.43
N ALA A 133 19.72 -2.80 -8.38
CA ALA A 133 20.91 -3.51 -7.89
C ALA A 133 21.44 -4.56 -8.87
N THR A 134 20.58 -5.07 -9.77
CA THR A 134 20.91 -6.12 -10.74
C THR A 134 20.95 -5.64 -12.19
N ARG A 135 20.59 -4.37 -12.46
CA ARG A 135 20.53 -3.80 -13.82
C ARG A 135 21.88 -3.87 -14.52
N ALA A 136 21.94 -4.61 -15.62
CA ALA A 136 23.20 -4.94 -16.32
C ALA A 136 23.90 -3.68 -16.88
N GLU A 137 23.13 -2.70 -17.37
CA GLU A 137 23.60 -1.45 -17.97
C GLU A 137 24.09 -0.43 -16.96
N ALA A 138 23.79 -0.63 -15.68
CA ALA A 138 24.23 0.28 -14.62
C ALA A 138 25.71 0.06 -14.26
N THR A 139 26.36 1.11 -13.78
CA THR A 139 27.75 1.01 -13.31
C THR A 139 27.84 0.10 -12.07
N ALA A 140 29.01 -0.50 -11.85
CA ALA A 140 29.24 -1.33 -10.67
C ALA A 140 29.06 -0.53 -9.37
N GLU A 141 29.45 0.76 -9.35
CA GLU A 141 29.25 1.65 -8.20
C GLU A 141 27.76 1.89 -7.90
N HIS A 142 26.96 2.13 -8.95
CA HIS A 142 25.51 2.29 -8.79
C HIS A 142 24.87 1.04 -8.23
N ARG A 143 25.17 -0.14 -8.81
CA ARG A 143 24.67 -1.43 -8.32
C ARG A 143 25.03 -1.70 -6.86
N ALA A 144 26.28 -1.40 -6.47
CA ALA A 144 26.72 -1.57 -5.09
C ALA A 144 25.91 -0.68 -4.11
N LYS A 145 25.70 0.61 -4.47
CA LYS A 145 24.85 1.52 -3.67
C LYS A 145 23.39 1.05 -3.58
N CYS A 146 22.85 0.52 -4.67
CA CYS A 146 21.49 -0.03 -4.67
C CYS A 146 21.42 -1.31 -3.84
N GLN A 147 22.45 -2.16 -3.86
CA GLN A 147 22.52 -3.36 -3.03
C GLN A 147 22.54 -3.01 -1.52
N GLU A 148 23.30 -1.97 -1.12
CA GLU A 148 23.27 -1.50 0.27
C GLU A 148 21.87 -1.06 0.70
N LYS A 149 21.17 -0.29 -0.15
CA LYS A 149 19.78 0.13 0.10
C LYS A 149 18.82 -1.06 0.14
N LEU A 150 18.99 -2.02 -0.76
CA LEU A 150 18.18 -3.25 -0.78
C LEU A 150 18.34 -4.03 0.53
N ASN A 151 19.56 -4.16 1.05
CA ASN A 151 19.80 -4.82 2.34
C ASN A 151 19.02 -4.14 3.48
N VAL A 152 19.03 -2.81 3.53
CA VAL A 152 18.24 -2.04 4.52
C VAL A 152 16.72 -2.29 4.35
N LEU A 153 16.20 -2.37 3.12
CA LEU A 153 14.79 -2.68 2.88
C LEU A 153 14.43 -4.11 3.29
N LEU A 154 15.35 -5.06 3.14
CA LEU A 154 15.15 -6.44 3.59
C LEU A 154 15.16 -6.55 5.13
N ASP A 155 16.03 -5.80 5.81
CA ASP A 155 16.00 -5.70 7.26
C ASP A 155 14.69 -5.07 7.73
N GLN A 156 14.24 -3.98 7.09
CA GLN A 156 12.95 -3.36 7.37
C GLN A 156 11.77 -4.32 7.16
N LYS A 157 11.83 -5.21 6.16
CA LYS A 157 10.82 -6.25 5.95
C LYS A 157 10.72 -7.17 7.16
N ASN A 158 11.87 -7.63 7.69
CA ASN A 158 11.91 -8.52 8.85
C ASN A 158 11.37 -7.83 10.11
N ASP A 159 11.71 -6.56 10.32
CA ASP A 159 11.19 -5.77 11.42
C ASP A 159 9.67 -5.58 11.31
N MET A 160 9.16 -5.30 10.09
CA MET A 160 7.73 -5.18 9.86
C MET A 160 6.99 -6.52 10.04
N PHE A 161 7.58 -7.65 9.63
CA PHE A 161 6.99 -8.97 9.90
C PHE A 161 6.82 -9.19 11.40
N THR A 162 7.87 -8.88 12.17
CA THR A 162 7.86 -9.02 13.61
C THR A 162 6.83 -8.08 14.25
N SER A 163 6.87 -6.79 13.94
CA SER A 163 6.00 -5.78 14.57
C SER A 163 4.52 -5.95 14.24
N ILE A 164 4.19 -6.32 13.00
CA ILE A 164 2.80 -6.61 12.60
C ILE A 164 2.30 -7.86 13.32
N SER A 165 3.13 -8.89 13.46
CA SER A 165 2.76 -10.10 14.18
C SER A 165 2.48 -9.82 15.65
N GLN A 166 3.37 -9.08 16.32
CA GLN A 166 3.17 -8.66 17.71
C GLN A 166 1.90 -7.83 17.88
N LEU A 167 1.62 -6.89 16.96
CA LEU A 167 0.40 -6.11 17.00
C LEU A 167 -0.86 -6.98 16.93
N ILE A 168 -0.87 -7.96 16.01
CA ILE A 168 -2.01 -8.86 15.83
C ILE A 168 -2.16 -9.79 17.04
N GLU A 169 -1.07 -10.34 17.56
CA GLU A 169 -1.05 -11.18 18.77
C GLU A 169 -1.56 -10.42 19.99
N ASP A 170 -1.14 -9.17 20.19
CA ASP A 170 -1.62 -8.30 21.27
C ASP A 170 -3.12 -8.02 21.15
N ILE A 171 -3.64 -7.86 19.91
CA ILE A 171 -5.08 -7.66 19.67
C ILE A 171 -5.85 -8.96 20.00
N GLU A 172 -5.36 -10.10 19.52
CA GLU A 172 -5.96 -11.42 19.73
C GLU A 172 -5.97 -11.80 21.23
N ALA A 173 -4.92 -11.40 21.97
CA ALA A 173 -4.84 -11.59 23.41
C ALA A 173 -5.68 -10.58 24.22
N GLY A 174 -6.24 -9.54 23.59
CA GLY A 174 -6.96 -8.47 24.26
C GLY A 174 -6.06 -7.47 25.01
N ASP A 175 -4.74 -7.49 24.78
CA ASP A 175 -3.78 -6.56 25.36
C ASP A 175 -3.77 -5.22 24.63
N LYS A 176 -4.18 -5.23 23.36
CA LYS A 176 -4.49 -4.05 22.56
C LYS A 176 -5.90 -4.12 21.98
N TYR A 177 -6.46 -2.97 21.67
CA TYR A 177 -7.74 -2.90 20.96
C TYR A 177 -7.62 -2.04 19.72
N MET A 178 -8.35 -2.42 18.67
CA MET A 178 -8.41 -1.66 17.44
C MET A 178 -9.44 -0.54 17.57
N LYS A 179 -9.02 0.66 17.19
CA LYS A 179 -9.93 1.79 17.01
C LYS A 179 -9.69 2.35 15.62
N VAL A 180 -10.66 2.13 14.75
CA VAL A 180 -10.59 2.48 13.34
C VAL A 180 -11.35 3.77 13.10
N TYR A 181 -10.73 4.70 12.39
CA TYR A 181 -11.35 5.93 11.95
C TYR A 181 -11.32 6.01 10.43
N LYS A 182 -12.42 6.45 9.85
CA LYS A 182 -12.42 6.80 8.43
C LYS A 182 -11.55 8.03 8.19
N GLN A 183 -10.83 8.01 7.08
CA GLN A 183 -10.11 9.21 6.65
C GLN A 183 -11.11 10.24 6.13
N MET A 184 -11.21 11.37 6.81
CA MET A 184 -12.05 12.49 6.42
C MET A 184 -11.25 13.41 5.49
N LYS A 185 -11.08 12.99 4.20
CA LYS A 185 -10.35 13.78 3.20
C LYS A 185 -11.17 15.00 2.83
N MET A 186 -10.63 16.18 3.07
CA MET A 186 -11.30 17.46 2.82
C MET A 186 -10.94 18.08 1.46
N TYR A 187 -9.76 17.82 0.93
CA TYR A 187 -9.22 18.53 -0.24
C TYR A 187 -9.90 18.16 -1.57
N ASN A 188 -10.49 16.96 -1.69
CA ASN A 188 -11.25 16.53 -2.86
C ASN A 188 -12.76 16.75 -2.72
N ASP A 189 -13.21 17.19 -1.55
CA ASP A 189 -14.63 17.41 -1.27
C ASP A 189 -15.04 18.81 -1.76
N GLU A 190 -16.05 18.86 -2.62
CA GLU A 190 -16.53 20.09 -3.24
C GLU A 190 -17.18 21.06 -2.26
N GLU A 191 -17.63 20.58 -1.10
CA GLU A 191 -18.25 21.42 -0.05
C GLU A 191 -17.24 21.84 1.02
N LEU A 192 -16.13 21.10 1.18
CA LEU A 192 -15.14 21.32 2.23
C LEU A 192 -13.90 22.09 1.72
N ASN A 193 -13.58 22.01 0.42
CA ASN A 193 -12.43 22.70 -0.14
C ASN A 193 -12.83 24.10 -0.67
N PRO A 194 -12.31 25.20 -0.07
CA PRO A 194 -12.66 26.57 -0.48
C PRO A 194 -12.40 26.86 -1.96
N VAL A 195 -11.34 26.29 -2.54
CA VAL A 195 -11.01 26.46 -3.96
C VAL A 195 -12.08 25.87 -4.86
N LEU A 196 -12.71 24.76 -4.44
CA LEU A 196 -13.75 24.10 -5.22
C LEU A 196 -15.10 24.80 -5.09
N TYR A 197 -15.54 25.17 -3.87
CA TYR A 197 -16.86 25.81 -3.70
C TYR A 197 -16.86 27.29 -4.07
N GLN A 198 -15.75 28.01 -4.00
CA GLN A 198 -15.67 29.43 -4.40
C GLN A 198 -15.67 29.63 -5.92
N ASN A 199 -15.23 28.64 -6.70
CA ASN A 199 -15.21 28.68 -8.16
C ASN A 199 -16.54 28.24 -8.81
N LYS A 200 -17.56 27.90 -8.03
CA LYS A 200 -18.92 27.56 -8.54
C LYS A 200 -19.82 28.76 -8.78
N LYS A 201 -19.27 30.00 -8.83
CA LYS A 201 -20.02 31.23 -9.14
C LYS A 201 -19.99 31.52 -10.62
#